data_2fee0175c4145dabbd8ea840dc043dea
#
_entry.id   2fee0175c4145dabbd8ea840dc043dea
#
_cell.length_a   1.000
_cell.length_b   1.000
_cell.length_c   1.000
_cell.angle_alpha   90.00
_cell.angle_beta   90.00
_cell.angle_gamma   90.00
#
_symmetry.space_group_name_H-M   'P 1'
#
loop_
_entity.id
_entity.type
_entity.pdbx_description
1 polymer ?
#
loop_
_entity_poly.entity_id
_entity_poly.type
_entity_poly.pdbx_seq_one_letter_code
_entity_poly.pdbx_strand_id
1 'polypeptide(L)'
;LHQEQLKGRHKAKKTPSRWYATIDNIYPTLQKEPKIFLPDISANSYIFVDEGRYYPLHNIYYIKGGCVEFLKALAALLMSDFVRNQLNNLTNRMNGGYPRWQSQYVKKLRVPTLSIIPKQLLDKLILCYENFDIKGINDCTSDILKNEKMVYQENPRPRKKVQPQLSFDFV
;
A
#
# COMPACT_ATOMS: atom_id res chain seq x y z
N LEU A 1 -2.79 5.02 -38.06
CA LEU A 1 -3.81 4.05 -38.43
C LEU A 1 -5.08 4.16 -37.59
N HIS A 2 -5.03 4.57 -36.32
CA HIS A 2 -6.20 4.69 -35.43
C HIS A 2 -6.37 6.12 -34.86
N GLN A 3 -5.79 7.12 -35.50
CA GLN A 3 -5.77 8.50 -34.99
C GLN A 3 -7.18 9.05 -34.76
N GLU A 4 -8.09 8.87 -35.71
CA GLU A 4 -9.45 9.40 -35.62
C GLU A 4 -10.24 8.74 -34.49
N GLN A 5 -10.09 7.42 -34.29
CA GLN A 5 -10.69 6.71 -33.17
C GLN A 5 -10.16 7.21 -31.83
N LEU A 6 -8.84 7.46 -31.74
CA LEU A 6 -8.20 7.95 -30.54
C LEU A 6 -8.58 9.40 -30.22
N LYS A 7 -8.77 10.25 -31.21
CA LYS A 7 -9.28 11.61 -31.06
C LYS A 7 -10.71 11.65 -30.51
N GLY A 8 -11.51 10.62 -30.80
CA GLY A 8 -12.87 10.48 -30.28
C GLY A 8 -12.98 10.24 -28.77
N ARG A 9 -11.90 9.83 -28.08
CA ARG A 9 -11.90 9.54 -26.64
C ARG A 9 -12.12 10.81 -25.80
N HIS A 10 -12.78 10.67 -24.65
CA HIS A 10 -13.09 11.78 -23.76
C HIS A 10 -11.84 12.60 -23.37
N LYS A 11 -10.70 11.94 -23.07
CA LYS A 11 -9.45 12.64 -22.73
C LYS A 11 -8.88 13.41 -23.91
N ALA A 12 -8.91 12.83 -25.10
CA ALA A 12 -8.44 13.49 -26.32
C ALA A 12 -9.30 14.73 -26.67
N LYS A 13 -10.61 14.67 -26.45
CA LYS A 13 -11.52 15.80 -26.61
C LYS A 13 -11.21 16.95 -25.66
N LYS A 14 -10.79 16.64 -24.42
CA LYS A 14 -10.36 17.65 -23.43
C LYS A 14 -8.99 18.27 -23.75
N THR A 15 -8.11 17.53 -24.41
CA THR A 15 -6.75 17.97 -24.73
C THR A 15 -6.40 17.52 -26.16
N PRO A 16 -6.92 18.19 -27.20
CA PRO A 16 -6.76 17.75 -28.60
C PRO A 16 -5.32 17.61 -29.06
N SER A 17 -4.42 18.47 -28.58
CA SER A 17 -2.98 18.42 -28.90
C SER A 17 -2.29 17.15 -28.39
N ARG A 18 -2.89 16.46 -27.41
CA ARG A 18 -2.40 15.20 -26.83
C ARG A 18 -3.39 14.04 -27.04
N TRP A 19 -3.97 13.98 -28.21
CA TRP A 19 -4.98 12.95 -28.55
C TRP A 19 -4.47 11.51 -28.35
N TYR A 20 -3.17 11.28 -28.39
CA TYR A 20 -2.50 10.01 -28.17
C TYR A 20 -2.27 9.67 -26.69
N ALA A 21 -2.48 10.63 -25.78
CA ALA A 21 -2.19 10.43 -24.37
C ALA A 21 -3.07 9.31 -23.76
N THR A 22 -2.50 8.57 -22.83
CA THR A 22 -3.20 7.57 -22.04
C THR A 22 -4.22 8.21 -21.10
N ILE A 23 -5.18 7.43 -20.58
CA ILE A 23 -6.16 7.91 -19.60
C ILE A 23 -5.43 8.36 -18.34
N ASP A 24 -4.51 7.55 -17.85
CA ASP A 24 -3.69 7.84 -16.68
C ASP A 24 -2.44 8.64 -17.05
N ASN A 25 -1.97 9.46 -16.13
CA ASN A 25 -0.72 10.16 -16.31
C ASN A 25 0.43 9.18 -16.16
N ILE A 26 1.42 9.28 -17.05
CA ILE A 26 2.64 8.50 -16.98
C ILE A 26 3.72 9.33 -16.28
N TYR A 27 4.31 8.78 -15.23
CA TYR A 27 5.41 9.37 -14.49
C TYR A 27 6.68 8.55 -14.77
N PRO A 28 7.55 8.98 -15.70
CA PRO A 28 8.71 8.17 -16.13
C PRO A 28 9.67 7.77 -15.00
N THR A 29 9.79 8.61 -13.98
CA THR A 29 10.64 8.36 -12.81
C THR A 29 10.12 7.24 -11.91
N LEU A 30 8.80 7.01 -11.91
CA LEU A 30 8.14 6.05 -11.03
C LEU A 30 8.67 4.63 -11.22
N GLN A 31 9.10 4.26 -12.42
CA GLN A 31 9.69 2.94 -12.65
C GLN A 31 10.92 2.69 -11.79
N LYS A 32 11.77 3.71 -11.60
CA LYS A 32 13.02 3.61 -10.85
C LYS A 32 12.89 3.81 -9.35
N GLU A 33 11.71 4.20 -8.88
CA GLU A 33 11.46 4.44 -7.46
C GLU A 33 11.01 3.13 -6.78
N PRO A 34 11.57 2.79 -5.58
CA PRO A 34 11.05 1.70 -4.78
C PRO A 34 9.60 1.95 -4.39
N LYS A 35 8.77 0.89 -4.45
CA LYS A 35 7.34 1.00 -4.18
C LYS A 35 6.70 -0.33 -3.82
N ILE A 36 5.58 -0.28 -3.11
CA ILE A 36 4.72 -1.42 -2.86
C ILE A 36 3.63 -1.46 -3.94
N PHE A 37 3.39 -2.60 -4.54
CA PHE A 37 2.25 -2.83 -5.42
C PHE A 37 1.07 -3.44 -4.66
N LEU A 38 -0.10 -2.82 -4.82
CA LEU A 38 -1.36 -3.25 -4.25
C LEU A 38 -2.32 -3.61 -5.39
N PRO A 39 -2.60 -4.88 -5.65
CA PRO A 39 -3.61 -5.26 -6.64
C PRO A 39 -5.00 -4.83 -6.14
N ASP A 40 -5.83 -4.26 -7.02
CA ASP A 40 -7.20 -3.81 -6.63
C ASP A 40 -8.01 -4.95 -6.00
N ILE A 41 -7.95 -6.13 -6.60
CA ILE A 41 -8.63 -7.33 -6.11
C ILE A 41 -7.61 -8.45 -6.01
N SER A 42 -7.46 -9.04 -4.83
CA SER A 42 -6.58 -10.18 -4.63
C SER A 42 -7.20 -11.22 -3.71
N ALA A 43 -7.25 -12.44 -4.19
CA ALA A 43 -7.59 -13.62 -3.38
C ALA A 43 -6.51 -13.91 -2.34
N ASN A 44 -5.25 -13.74 -2.75
CA ASN A 44 -4.08 -13.93 -1.93
C ASN A 44 -3.56 -12.56 -1.49
N SER A 45 -3.24 -12.44 -0.22
CA SER A 45 -2.78 -11.18 0.37
C SER A 45 -1.31 -10.89 0.07
N TYR A 46 -0.80 -11.37 -1.06
CA TYR A 46 0.57 -11.07 -1.45
C TYR A 46 0.68 -9.62 -1.91
N ILE A 47 1.45 -8.88 -1.16
CA ILE A 47 1.80 -7.50 -1.45
C ILE A 47 3.27 -7.50 -1.85
N PHE A 48 3.55 -6.98 -3.03
CA PHE A 48 4.89 -7.05 -3.62
C PHE A 48 5.61 -5.70 -3.48
N VAL A 49 6.85 -5.75 -2.98
CA VAL A 49 7.76 -4.59 -2.98
C VAL A 49 8.64 -4.65 -4.22
N ASP A 50 8.51 -3.63 -5.05
CA ASP A 50 9.40 -3.41 -6.20
C ASP A 50 10.52 -2.45 -5.80
N GLU A 51 11.75 -2.85 -6.06
CA GLU A 51 12.96 -2.08 -5.76
C GLU A 51 13.33 -1.07 -6.85
N GLY A 52 12.38 -0.76 -7.75
CA GLY A 52 12.60 0.19 -8.84
C GLY A 52 12.86 -0.47 -10.19
N ARG A 53 12.18 -1.58 -10.47
CA ARG A 53 12.33 -2.33 -11.73
C ARG A 53 11.08 -2.22 -12.62
N TYR A 54 9.90 -2.12 -12.02
CA TYR A 54 8.63 -2.25 -12.72
C TYR A 54 7.81 -0.97 -12.67
N TYR A 55 6.98 -0.78 -13.68
CA TYR A 55 5.98 0.26 -13.72
C TYR A 55 4.59 -0.34 -13.39
N PRO A 56 3.78 0.27 -12.50
CA PRO A 56 2.45 -0.23 -12.21
C PRO A 56 1.55 -0.14 -13.44
N LEU A 57 0.82 -1.22 -13.71
CA LEU A 57 -0.18 -1.26 -14.76
C LEU A 57 -1.56 -0.89 -14.20
N HIS A 58 -2.52 -0.77 -15.10
CA HIS A 58 -3.93 -0.61 -14.78
C HIS A 58 -4.38 -1.67 -13.77
N ASN A 59 -5.19 -1.30 -12.78
CA ASN A 59 -5.64 -2.13 -11.65
C ASN A 59 -4.57 -2.45 -10.58
N ILE A 60 -3.43 -1.78 -10.60
CA ILE A 60 -2.44 -1.86 -9.52
C ILE A 60 -2.27 -0.48 -8.91
N TYR A 61 -2.64 -0.36 -7.64
CA TYR A 61 -2.28 0.80 -6.83
C TYR A 61 -0.85 0.65 -6.31
N TYR A 62 -0.23 1.76 -5.94
CA TYR A 62 1.12 1.69 -5.38
C TYR A 62 1.27 2.64 -4.19
N ILE A 63 2.19 2.26 -3.29
CA ILE A 63 2.67 3.11 -2.19
C ILE A 63 4.15 3.34 -2.43
N LYS A 64 4.57 4.59 -2.48
CA LYS A 64 5.98 4.97 -2.60
C LYS A 64 6.44 5.81 -1.41
N GLY A 65 7.74 5.86 -1.19
CA GLY A 65 8.39 6.64 -0.14
C GLY A 65 9.13 5.78 0.88
N GLY A 66 10.17 6.33 1.47
CA GLY A 66 11.06 5.61 2.36
C GLY A 66 12.08 4.70 1.63
N CYS A 67 12.87 3.98 2.41
CA CYS A 67 13.82 3.00 1.89
C CYS A 67 13.12 1.63 1.64
N VAL A 68 13.82 0.74 0.98
CA VAL A 68 13.29 -0.61 0.65
C VAL A 68 12.90 -1.38 1.91
N GLU A 69 13.70 -1.30 2.97
CA GLU A 69 13.44 -1.96 4.26
C GLU A 69 12.14 -1.44 4.90
N PHE A 70 11.93 -0.12 4.85
CA PHE A 70 10.67 0.48 5.31
C PHE A 70 9.48 -0.05 4.51
N LEU A 71 9.60 -0.12 3.19
CA LEU A 71 8.55 -0.64 2.33
C LEU A 71 8.28 -2.13 2.57
N LYS A 72 9.33 -2.95 2.81
CA LYS A 72 9.18 -4.38 3.15
C LYS A 72 8.45 -4.55 4.48
N ALA A 73 8.83 -3.78 5.50
CA ALA A 73 8.15 -3.82 6.80
C ALA A 73 6.68 -3.38 6.69
N LEU A 74 6.40 -2.31 5.92
CA LEU A 74 5.04 -1.86 5.67
C LEU A 74 4.24 -2.91 4.90
N ALA A 75 4.82 -3.54 3.87
CA ALA A 75 4.18 -4.61 3.11
C ALA A 75 3.84 -5.81 4.00
N ALA A 76 4.75 -6.21 4.90
CA ALA A 76 4.49 -7.24 5.89
C ALA A 76 3.27 -6.89 6.78
N LEU A 77 3.22 -5.69 7.33
CA LEU A 77 2.07 -5.24 8.12
C LEU A 77 0.76 -5.25 7.33
N LEU A 78 0.80 -4.82 6.06
CA LEU A 78 -0.38 -4.85 5.18
C LEU A 78 -0.84 -6.28 4.87
N MET A 79 0.06 -7.27 4.90
CA MET A 79 -0.26 -8.69 4.73
C MET A 79 -0.81 -9.34 6.01
N SER A 80 -0.65 -8.72 7.17
CA SER A 80 -1.10 -9.27 8.46
C SER A 80 -2.62 -9.37 8.57
N ASP A 81 -3.09 -10.32 9.38
CA ASP A 81 -4.52 -10.47 9.69
C ASP A 81 -5.09 -9.23 10.37
N PHE A 82 -4.26 -8.51 11.14
CA PHE A 82 -4.64 -7.23 11.75
C PHE A 82 -5.11 -6.20 10.71
N VAL A 83 -4.39 -6.05 9.60
CA VAL A 83 -4.76 -5.12 8.53
C VAL A 83 -5.83 -5.71 7.63
N ARG A 84 -5.78 -7.00 7.32
CA ARG A 84 -6.81 -7.69 6.53
C ARG A 84 -8.19 -7.59 7.16
N ASN A 85 -8.28 -7.76 8.47
CA ASN A 85 -9.55 -7.63 9.21
C ASN A 85 -10.10 -6.20 9.12
N GLN A 86 -9.23 -5.18 9.21
CA GLN A 86 -9.65 -3.79 9.00
C GLN A 86 -10.17 -3.58 7.57
N LEU A 87 -9.44 -4.08 6.56
CA LEU A 87 -9.83 -3.95 5.17
C LEU A 87 -11.19 -4.63 4.91
N ASN A 88 -11.39 -5.84 5.42
CA ASN A 88 -12.64 -6.58 5.31
C ASN A 88 -13.84 -5.83 5.91
N ASN A 89 -13.62 -5.06 6.97
CA ASN A 89 -14.67 -4.25 7.61
C ASN A 89 -14.94 -2.93 6.88
N LEU A 90 -13.97 -2.43 6.11
CA LEU A 90 -14.07 -1.16 5.39
C LEU A 90 -14.61 -1.32 3.97
N THR A 91 -14.43 -2.48 3.36
CA THR A 91 -14.75 -2.70 1.94
C THR A 91 -16.04 -3.49 1.77
N ASN A 92 -16.81 -3.13 0.73
CA ASN A 92 -17.84 -4.01 0.23
C ASN A 92 -17.18 -5.22 -0.44
N ARG A 93 -17.63 -6.42 -0.10
CA ARG A 93 -17.13 -7.65 -0.72
C ARG A 93 -17.63 -7.73 -2.16
N MET A 94 -16.72 -8.02 -3.07
CA MET A 94 -17.06 -8.34 -4.46
C MET A 94 -17.60 -9.77 -4.56
N ASN A 95 -18.21 -10.12 -5.69
CA ASN A 95 -18.58 -11.49 -6.00
C ASN A 95 -17.33 -12.39 -5.83
N GLY A 96 -17.40 -13.36 -4.90
CA GLY A 96 -16.26 -14.17 -4.48
C GLY A 96 -15.67 -13.82 -3.11
N GLY A 97 -16.16 -12.75 -2.45
CA GLY A 97 -15.83 -12.44 -1.05
C GLY A 97 -14.48 -11.73 -0.84
N TYR A 98 -13.82 -11.31 -1.90
CA TYR A 98 -12.50 -10.66 -1.80
C TYR A 98 -12.59 -9.18 -1.47
N PRO A 99 -11.75 -8.67 -0.55
CA PRO A 99 -11.68 -7.24 -0.27
C PRO A 99 -10.99 -6.48 -1.41
N ARG A 100 -11.30 -5.18 -1.52
CA ARG A 100 -10.68 -4.31 -2.51
C ARG A 100 -9.63 -3.40 -1.86
N TRP A 101 -8.46 -3.32 -2.47
CA TRP A 101 -7.36 -2.44 -2.06
C TRP A 101 -7.46 -1.05 -2.69
N GLN A 102 -8.68 -0.52 -2.82
CA GLN A 102 -8.86 0.83 -3.37
C GLN A 102 -8.31 1.91 -2.43
N SER A 103 -7.77 2.96 -3.02
CA SER A 103 -7.16 4.08 -2.32
C SER A 103 -8.00 4.65 -1.18
N GLN A 104 -9.30 4.77 -1.39
CA GLN A 104 -10.26 5.27 -0.38
C GLN A 104 -10.35 4.40 0.88
N TYR A 105 -10.07 3.10 0.78
CA TYR A 105 -10.04 2.17 1.91
C TYR A 105 -8.66 2.10 2.52
N VAL A 106 -7.62 2.01 1.70
CA VAL A 106 -6.21 1.95 2.16
C VAL A 106 -5.86 3.17 3.01
N LYS A 107 -6.33 4.36 2.65
CA LYS A 107 -6.15 5.59 3.45
C LYS A 107 -6.77 5.55 4.85
N LYS A 108 -7.71 4.64 5.11
CA LYS A 108 -8.37 4.47 6.41
C LYS A 108 -7.74 3.39 7.27
N LEU A 109 -6.84 2.59 6.71
CA LEU A 109 -6.14 1.54 7.44
C LEU A 109 -5.25 2.16 8.52
N ARG A 110 -5.23 1.52 9.67
CA ARG A 110 -4.35 1.86 10.78
C ARG A 110 -3.25 0.81 10.87
N VAL A 111 -2.02 1.26 10.80
CA VAL A 111 -0.83 0.43 10.96
C VAL A 111 0.03 0.97 12.09
N PRO A 112 0.78 0.12 12.79
CA PRO A 112 1.76 0.55 13.78
C PRO A 112 2.75 1.54 13.18
N THR A 113 3.20 2.50 13.99
CA THR A 113 4.20 3.49 13.56
C THR A 113 5.57 2.83 13.48
N LEU A 114 6.06 2.59 12.25
CA LEU A 114 7.30 1.83 12.03
C LEU A 114 8.53 2.42 12.76
N SER A 115 8.60 3.74 12.92
CA SER A 115 9.74 4.41 13.58
C SER A 115 9.87 4.13 15.08
N ILE A 116 8.81 3.62 15.72
CA ILE A 116 8.84 3.29 17.16
C ILE A 116 8.98 1.78 17.41
N ILE A 117 8.99 0.97 16.35
CA ILE A 117 9.16 -0.47 16.47
C ILE A 117 10.62 -0.77 16.79
N PRO A 118 10.92 -1.58 17.84
CA PRO A 118 12.28 -2.02 18.13
C PRO A 118 12.92 -2.69 16.91
N LYS A 119 14.19 -2.35 16.64
CA LYS A 119 14.90 -2.81 15.45
C LYS A 119 14.84 -4.34 15.28
N GLN A 120 15.01 -5.08 16.36
CA GLN A 120 14.96 -6.56 16.32
C GLN A 120 13.62 -7.10 15.83
N LEU A 121 12.50 -6.48 16.24
CA LEU A 121 11.15 -6.85 15.75
C LEU A 121 10.96 -6.43 14.29
N LEU A 122 11.51 -5.27 13.90
CA LEU A 122 11.45 -4.81 12.53
C LEU A 122 12.21 -5.75 11.59
N ASP A 123 13.44 -6.12 11.95
CA ASP A 123 14.28 -7.04 11.17
C ASP A 123 13.62 -8.42 11.06
N LYS A 124 13.02 -8.93 12.15
CA LYS A 124 12.26 -10.17 12.14
C LYS A 124 11.04 -10.10 11.24
N LEU A 125 10.30 -8.99 11.27
CA LEU A 125 9.13 -8.77 10.42
C LEU A 125 9.51 -8.77 8.94
N ILE A 126 10.61 -8.09 8.57
CA ILE A 126 11.15 -8.06 7.21
C ILE A 126 11.57 -9.47 6.76
N LEU A 127 12.25 -10.22 7.63
CA LEU A 127 12.63 -11.59 7.32
C LEU A 127 11.42 -12.49 7.05
N CYS A 128 10.37 -12.37 7.87
CA CYS A 128 9.12 -13.10 7.64
C CYS A 128 8.47 -12.72 6.30
N TYR A 129 8.52 -11.44 5.93
CA TYR A 129 8.04 -10.96 4.62
C TYR A 129 8.83 -11.60 3.45
N GLU A 130 10.15 -11.60 3.53
CA GLU A 130 11.04 -12.15 2.49
C GLU A 130 10.87 -13.66 2.30
N ASN A 131 10.54 -14.38 3.38
CA ASN A 131 10.28 -15.82 3.36
C ASN A 131 8.80 -16.18 3.11
N PHE A 132 7.93 -15.20 2.88
CA PHE A 132 6.47 -15.40 2.75
C PHE A 132 5.83 -16.12 3.94
N ASP A 133 6.41 -15.94 5.14
CA ASP A 133 5.94 -16.52 6.39
C ASP A 133 4.80 -15.70 6.99
N ILE A 134 3.57 -15.96 6.53
CA ILE A 134 2.36 -15.26 7.01
C ILE A 134 2.14 -15.47 8.50
N LYS A 135 2.45 -16.65 9.03
CA LYS A 135 2.32 -16.91 10.46
C LYS A 135 3.30 -16.05 11.25
N GLY A 136 4.57 -16.03 10.86
CA GLY A 136 5.57 -15.17 11.47
C GLY A 136 5.24 -13.69 11.39
N ILE A 137 4.66 -13.22 10.28
CA ILE A 137 4.15 -11.85 10.13
C ILE A 137 3.07 -11.56 11.18
N ASN A 138 2.10 -12.45 11.36
CA ASN A 138 1.03 -12.28 12.33
C ASN A 138 1.54 -12.27 13.78
N ASP A 139 2.46 -13.17 14.11
CA ASP A 139 3.10 -13.25 15.43
C ASP A 139 3.89 -11.95 15.72
N CYS A 140 4.74 -11.51 14.79
CA CYS A 140 5.46 -10.25 14.89
C CYS A 140 4.52 -9.04 15.02
N THR A 141 3.45 -8.98 14.23
CA THR A 141 2.47 -7.90 14.29
C THR A 141 1.79 -7.85 15.67
N SER A 142 1.45 -9.01 16.23
CA SER A 142 0.86 -9.10 17.58
C SER A 142 1.81 -8.56 18.65
N ASP A 143 3.10 -8.89 18.56
CA ASP A 143 4.11 -8.41 19.50
C ASP A 143 4.35 -6.89 19.36
N ILE A 144 4.36 -6.38 18.12
CA ILE A 144 4.44 -4.93 17.85
C ILE A 144 3.25 -4.19 18.48
N LEU A 145 2.04 -4.70 18.32
CA LEU A 145 0.84 -4.08 18.87
C LEU A 145 0.80 -4.08 20.40
N LYS A 146 1.36 -5.12 21.04
CA LYS A 146 1.51 -5.16 22.51
C LYS A 146 2.50 -4.08 22.97
N ASN A 147 3.66 -3.98 22.31
CA ASN A 147 4.67 -2.97 22.64
C ASN A 147 4.15 -1.55 22.40
N GLU A 148 3.41 -1.31 21.33
CA GLU A 148 2.81 0.00 21.05
C GLU A 148 1.82 0.40 22.16
N LYS A 149 1.01 -0.52 22.66
CA LYS A 149 0.10 -0.25 23.79
C LYS A 149 0.86 0.14 25.07
N MET A 150 1.98 -0.51 25.36
CA MET A 150 2.82 -0.17 26.53
C MET A 150 3.41 1.24 26.39
N VAL A 151 3.96 1.59 25.23
CA VAL A 151 4.50 2.93 24.95
C VAL A 151 3.43 4.03 25.10
N TYR A 152 2.19 3.77 24.67
CA TYR A 152 1.09 4.72 24.81
C TYR A 152 0.58 4.85 26.27
N GLN A 153 0.70 3.82 27.08
CA GLN A 153 0.36 3.86 28.50
C GLN A 153 1.40 4.63 29.32
N GLU A 154 2.69 4.49 28.98
CA GLU A 154 3.79 5.20 29.64
C GLU A 154 3.88 6.67 29.25
N ASN A 155 3.54 7.02 28.00
CA ASN A 155 3.57 8.36 27.45
C ASN A 155 2.22 8.69 26.75
N PRO A 156 1.15 9.03 27.48
CA PRO A 156 -0.11 9.40 26.86
C PRO A 156 0.10 10.69 26.02
N ARG A 157 0.03 10.56 24.71
CA ARG A 157 0.11 11.72 23.81
C ARG A 157 -0.99 12.72 24.14
N PRO A 158 -0.69 14.04 24.19
CA PRO A 158 -1.76 15.03 24.24
C PRO A 158 -2.65 14.83 23.00
N ARG A 159 -3.98 14.90 23.19
CA ARG A 159 -5.02 14.66 22.19
C ARG A 159 -5.00 15.65 20.99
N LYS A 160 -3.85 15.87 20.36
CA LYS A 160 -3.77 16.49 19.04
C LYS A 160 -3.85 15.40 17.99
N LYS A 161 -4.90 15.47 17.15
CA LYS A 161 -5.06 14.64 15.94
C LYS A 161 -3.83 14.77 15.04
N VAL A 162 -2.80 13.99 15.32
CA VAL A 162 -1.75 13.72 14.34
C VAL A 162 -2.15 12.41 13.70
N GLN A 163 -2.86 12.49 12.59
CA GLN A 163 -2.87 11.39 11.65
C GLN A 163 -1.44 11.24 11.15
N PRO A 164 -0.80 10.06 11.24
CA PRO A 164 0.36 9.80 10.42
C PRO A 164 -0.12 9.90 8.97
N GLN A 165 0.21 11.00 8.32
CA GLN A 165 0.04 11.13 6.88
C GLN A 165 1.03 10.19 6.21
N LEU A 166 0.60 8.95 5.98
CA LEU A 166 1.10 8.21 4.86
C LEU A 166 0.61 9.00 3.63
N SER A 167 1.50 9.72 2.98
CA SER A 167 1.18 10.35 1.70
C SER A 167 1.08 9.24 0.66
N PHE A 168 -0.15 8.82 0.39
CA PHE A 168 -0.42 7.87 -0.67
C PHE A 168 -0.65 8.68 -1.96
N ASP A 169 0.29 8.63 -2.89
CA ASP A 169 0.04 9.10 -4.24
C ASP A 169 -0.68 7.99 -5.00
N PHE A 170 -1.97 8.18 -5.18
CA PHE A 170 -2.82 7.31 -6.01
C PHE A 170 -3.07 8.00 -7.33
N VAL A 171 -2.81 7.32 -8.42
CA VAL A 171 -3.21 7.70 -9.77
C VAL A 171 -4.35 6.82 -10.23
#